data_2c53ee6c28ceef8ed4f43835b0782c90
#
_entry.id   2c53ee6c28ceef8ed4f43835b0782c90
#
_cell.length_a   1.000
_cell.length_b   1.000
_cell.length_c   1.000
_cell.angle_alpha   90.00
_cell.angle_beta   90.00
_cell.angle_gamma   90.00
#
_symmetry.space_group_name_H-M   'P 1'
#
loop_
_entity.id
_entity.type
_entity.pdbx_description
1 polymer ?
#
loop_
_entity_poly.entity_id
_entity_poly.type
_entity_poly.pdbx_seq_one_letter_code
_entity_poly.pdbx_strand_id
1 'polypeptide(L)'
;MSSTSQQEVNIPQVDHKLPTTVRGYVRSFGPGLVLAMTFLGTGDLVASTVAGANYGYDLLWTLVIALVARGFMISYIAKYTLMNRFGDNDIVQGYKRVWRGFPLFFGILIAIVALVVQMSFLRAGAVGLYQLFNKTGGETWGVFLWSIVIVAITLLMMVTRNQYRHLETLARVASVIMVGSFLYAMVKVGHFDFSGFMKGLTFGLPENAGPFFAVFIAVSTIGAIGGSTSNLLYPGFMRDKGWVGPKYRKLQQLDLLFGMLPMLVINVLFWSVAAEVVHGSGNTIADENDLSAMMTSVVGPAGPYLLWICIFLASFTSFPSQSRGFCSLIFSCVHHAGKLNERYATPDDNPWFKRVQIAVYIVLPIIITMPGAPDLVMLNILGTSVATSLVLPPLLIGLFLMTSRKSFMLPGQANRLWEQALLGVISLIGIWSTFEIVRNFFRQVLHIL
;
A
#
# COMPACT_ATOMS: atom_id res chain seq x y z
N MET A 1 -25.50 -34.55 30.09
CA MET A 1 -25.11 -35.03 28.75
C MET A 1 -26.04 -34.32 27.77
N SER A 2 -25.63 -33.16 27.24
CA SER A 2 -26.35 -32.46 26.20
C SER A 2 -25.40 -32.39 25.01
N SER A 3 -25.77 -33.06 23.94
CA SER A 3 -25.11 -33.10 22.66
C SER A 3 -25.15 -31.71 22.03
N THR A 4 -24.04 -31.03 22.04
CA THR A 4 -23.85 -29.79 21.27
C THR A 4 -23.74 -30.21 19.80
N SER A 5 -24.85 -30.08 19.05
CA SER A 5 -24.86 -30.22 17.61
C SER A 5 -23.88 -29.25 16.98
N GLN A 6 -22.84 -29.79 16.35
CA GLN A 6 -21.96 -29.03 15.45
C GLN A 6 -22.83 -28.57 14.29
N GLN A 7 -23.20 -27.29 14.27
CA GLN A 7 -23.71 -26.66 13.05
C GLN A 7 -22.56 -26.66 12.04
N GLU A 8 -22.61 -27.55 11.06
CA GLU A 8 -21.82 -27.43 9.85
C GLU A 8 -22.19 -26.11 9.16
N VAL A 9 -21.24 -25.21 9.12
CA VAL A 9 -21.37 -23.92 8.44
C VAL A 9 -21.49 -24.23 6.94
N ASN A 10 -22.67 -24.05 6.40
CA ASN A 10 -22.97 -24.23 4.99
C ASN A 10 -22.35 -23.07 4.20
N ILE A 11 -21.08 -23.23 3.82
CA ILE A 11 -20.36 -22.26 2.98
C ILE A 11 -20.91 -22.41 1.56
N PRO A 12 -21.46 -21.35 0.93
CA PRO A 12 -21.90 -21.42 -0.45
C PRO A 12 -20.71 -21.81 -1.33
N GLN A 13 -20.68 -23.04 -1.80
CA GLN A 13 -19.65 -23.54 -2.71
C GLN A 13 -19.99 -23.05 -4.12
N VAL A 14 -19.45 -21.91 -4.52
CA VAL A 14 -19.27 -21.63 -5.95
C VAL A 14 -18.11 -22.51 -6.40
N ASP A 15 -18.40 -23.60 -7.04
CA ASP A 15 -17.43 -24.64 -7.39
C ASP A 15 -16.62 -24.24 -8.62
N HIS A 16 -15.74 -23.23 -8.46
CA HIS A 16 -14.72 -22.95 -9.45
C HIS A 16 -13.66 -24.04 -9.36
N LYS A 17 -13.57 -24.89 -10.39
CA LYS A 17 -12.51 -25.91 -10.51
C LYS A 17 -11.15 -25.22 -10.42
N LEU A 18 -10.32 -25.71 -9.51
CA LEU A 18 -8.93 -25.23 -9.40
C LEU A 18 -8.20 -25.47 -10.73
N PRO A 19 -7.39 -24.53 -11.19
CA PRO A 19 -6.59 -24.72 -12.39
C PRO A 19 -5.61 -25.88 -12.18
N THR A 20 -5.50 -26.74 -13.16
CA THR A 20 -4.60 -27.91 -13.15
C THR A 20 -3.32 -27.68 -13.99
N THR A 21 -3.32 -26.66 -14.83
CA THR A 21 -2.21 -26.33 -15.71
C THR A 21 -1.57 -25.00 -15.35
N VAL A 22 -0.27 -24.81 -15.62
CA VAL A 22 0.45 -23.54 -15.41
C VAL A 22 -0.28 -22.37 -16.08
N ARG A 23 -0.73 -22.55 -17.33
CA ARG A 23 -1.52 -21.54 -18.05
C ARG A 23 -2.84 -21.21 -17.37
N GLY A 24 -3.48 -22.23 -16.77
CA GLY A 24 -4.70 -22.05 -15.96
C GLY A 24 -4.44 -21.23 -14.70
N TYR A 25 -3.32 -21.50 -14.00
CA TYR A 25 -2.91 -20.70 -12.84
C TYR A 25 -2.69 -19.23 -13.22
N VAL A 26 -1.89 -18.96 -14.26
CA VAL A 26 -1.61 -17.59 -14.73
C VAL A 26 -2.89 -16.84 -15.14
N ARG A 27 -3.85 -17.52 -15.76
CA ARG A 27 -5.18 -16.92 -16.09
C ARG A 27 -6.05 -16.65 -14.86
N SER A 28 -5.85 -17.41 -13.80
CA SER A 28 -6.58 -17.25 -12.54
C SER A 28 -5.99 -16.15 -11.66
N PHE A 29 -4.74 -15.75 -11.91
CA PHE A 29 -4.13 -14.66 -11.18
C PHE A 29 -4.88 -13.34 -11.39
N GLY A 30 -4.97 -12.55 -10.35
CA GLY A 30 -5.64 -11.27 -10.39
C GLY A 30 -5.53 -10.52 -9.07
N PRO A 31 -6.03 -11.07 -7.94
CA PRO A 31 -6.00 -10.36 -6.67
C PRO A 31 -4.62 -9.88 -6.26
N GLY A 32 -3.58 -10.71 -6.42
CA GLY A 32 -2.20 -10.33 -6.08
C GLY A 32 -1.63 -9.28 -7.01
N LEU A 33 -1.87 -9.38 -8.32
CA LEU A 33 -1.43 -8.38 -9.28
C LEU A 33 -2.18 -7.06 -9.11
N VAL A 34 -3.51 -7.11 -8.93
CA VAL A 34 -4.32 -5.92 -8.65
C VAL A 34 -3.88 -5.28 -7.34
N LEU A 35 -3.66 -6.09 -6.30
CA LEU A 35 -3.12 -5.63 -5.03
C LEU A 35 -1.78 -4.91 -5.23
N ALA A 36 -0.81 -5.58 -5.87
CA ALA A 36 0.52 -5.02 -6.07
C ALA A 36 0.48 -3.70 -6.84
N MET A 37 -0.33 -3.63 -7.89
CA MET A 37 -0.40 -2.45 -8.76
C MET A 37 -1.33 -1.35 -8.24
N THR A 38 -2.42 -1.71 -7.56
CA THR A 38 -3.32 -0.75 -6.91
C THR A 38 -2.65 -0.14 -5.67
N PHE A 39 -1.72 -0.87 -5.07
CA PHE A 39 -1.04 -0.49 -3.83
C PHE A 39 0.44 -0.16 -4.02
N LEU A 40 0.94 -0.20 -5.25
CA LEU A 40 2.14 0.52 -5.63
C LEU A 40 1.78 2.02 -5.61
N GLY A 41 1.76 2.56 -4.42
CA GLY A 41 1.37 3.94 -4.19
C GLY A 41 2.50 4.91 -4.57
N THR A 42 2.14 6.16 -4.71
CA THR A 42 3.12 7.24 -4.86
C THR A 42 4.08 7.29 -3.68
N GLY A 43 3.63 6.90 -2.48
CA GLY A 43 4.48 6.78 -1.29
C GLY A 43 5.63 5.79 -1.47
N ASP A 44 5.36 4.63 -2.11
CA ASP A 44 6.39 3.62 -2.39
C ASP A 44 7.45 4.17 -3.35
N LEU A 45 7.00 4.85 -4.43
CA LEU A 45 7.89 5.41 -5.45
C LEU A 45 8.72 6.56 -4.91
N VAL A 46 8.08 7.51 -4.22
CA VAL A 46 8.78 8.66 -3.63
C VAL A 46 9.76 8.20 -2.55
N ALA A 47 9.36 7.29 -1.65
CA ALA A 47 10.25 6.78 -0.60
C ALA A 47 11.48 6.07 -1.19
N SER A 48 11.29 5.21 -2.20
CA SER A 48 12.39 4.52 -2.89
C SER A 48 13.34 5.50 -3.60
N THR A 49 12.78 6.52 -4.25
CA THR A 49 13.58 7.54 -4.96
C THR A 49 14.37 8.39 -3.98
N VAL A 50 13.73 8.91 -2.93
CA VAL A 50 14.38 9.73 -1.91
C VAL A 50 15.47 8.95 -1.16
N ALA A 51 15.19 7.69 -0.81
CA ALA A 51 16.18 6.83 -0.16
C ALA A 51 17.39 6.57 -1.05
N GLY A 52 17.18 6.24 -2.33
CA GLY A 52 18.25 6.05 -3.30
C GLY A 52 19.07 7.31 -3.53
N ALA A 53 18.41 8.45 -3.74
CA ALA A 53 19.07 9.72 -4.01
C ALA A 53 19.93 10.21 -2.83
N ASN A 54 19.37 10.18 -1.61
CA ASN A 54 20.02 10.79 -0.45
C ASN A 54 21.02 9.84 0.23
N TYR A 55 20.81 8.52 0.11
CA TYR A 55 21.58 7.50 0.82
C TYR A 55 22.20 6.42 -0.08
N GLY A 56 22.12 6.58 -1.41
CA GLY A 56 22.61 5.57 -2.33
C GLY A 56 21.98 4.20 -2.09
N TYR A 57 22.80 3.19 -1.98
CA TYR A 57 22.35 1.83 -1.67
C TYR A 57 22.38 1.50 -0.17
N ASP A 58 22.92 2.36 0.71
CA ASP A 58 23.15 2.02 2.12
C ASP A 58 21.87 1.68 2.90
N LEU A 59 20.71 2.15 2.44
CA LEU A 59 19.40 1.82 3.01
C LEU A 59 18.61 0.78 2.21
N LEU A 60 19.17 0.13 1.18
CA LEU A 60 18.47 -0.81 0.30
C LEU A 60 17.91 -2.03 1.05
N TRP A 61 18.56 -2.45 2.13
CA TRP A 61 18.07 -3.51 3.03
C TRP A 61 16.66 -3.22 3.56
N THR A 62 16.28 -1.94 3.71
CA THR A 62 14.93 -1.55 4.17
C THR A 62 13.86 -1.90 3.16
N LEU A 63 14.15 -1.75 1.86
CA LEU A 63 13.27 -2.17 0.77
C LEU A 63 13.03 -3.70 0.80
N VAL A 64 14.10 -4.48 1.01
CA VAL A 64 14.00 -5.95 1.11
C VAL A 64 13.13 -6.34 2.30
N ILE A 65 13.40 -5.77 3.48
CA ILE A 65 12.60 -6.03 4.68
C ILE A 65 11.13 -5.64 4.46
N ALA A 66 10.90 -4.47 3.86
CA ALA A 66 9.55 -3.97 3.58
C ALA A 66 8.75 -4.92 2.68
N LEU A 67 9.34 -5.36 1.57
CA LEU A 67 8.69 -6.28 0.63
C LEU A 67 8.44 -7.66 1.23
N VAL A 68 9.41 -8.19 1.98
CA VAL A 68 9.26 -9.46 2.69
C VAL A 68 8.15 -9.36 3.73
N ALA A 69 8.15 -8.32 4.56
CA ALA A 69 7.13 -8.09 5.58
C ALA A 69 5.74 -7.95 4.96
N ARG A 70 5.61 -7.21 3.86
CA ARG A 70 4.37 -7.06 3.10
C ARG A 70 3.84 -8.40 2.59
N GLY A 71 4.70 -9.19 1.95
CA GLY A 71 4.32 -10.50 1.42
C GLY A 71 3.81 -11.45 2.51
N PHE A 72 4.51 -11.50 3.64
CA PHE A 72 4.07 -12.29 4.78
C PHE A 72 2.79 -11.77 5.41
N MET A 73 2.66 -10.46 5.61
CA MET A 73 1.45 -9.85 6.17
C MET A 73 0.22 -10.19 5.32
N ILE A 74 0.28 -9.98 4.01
CA ILE A 74 -0.82 -10.31 3.09
C ILE A 74 -1.11 -11.81 3.12
N SER A 75 -0.06 -12.66 3.12
CA SER A 75 -0.19 -14.10 3.20
C SER A 75 -0.89 -14.56 4.47
N TYR A 76 -0.59 -13.96 5.63
CA TYR A 76 -1.25 -14.29 6.91
C TYR A 76 -2.68 -13.77 6.99
N ILE A 77 -2.96 -12.58 6.45
CA ILE A 77 -4.33 -12.06 6.28
C ILE A 77 -5.16 -13.06 5.48
N ALA A 78 -4.64 -13.48 4.32
CA ALA A 78 -5.30 -14.49 3.49
C ALA A 78 -5.41 -15.86 4.18
N LYS A 79 -4.38 -16.29 4.91
CA LYS A 79 -4.40 -17.55 5.67
C LYS A 79 -5.54 -17.55 6.68
N TYR A 80 -5.71 -16.46 7.45
CA TYR A 80 -6.84 -16.36 8.37
C TYR A 80 -8.17 -16.44 7.62
N THR A 81 -8.37 -15.62 6.60
CA THR A 81 -9.65 -15.54 5.86
C THR A 81 -10.03 -16.86 5.20
N LEU A 82 -9.05 -17.63 4.69
CA LEU A 82 -9.29 -18.91 4.02
C LEU A 82 -9.41 -20.10 4.99
N MET A 83 -8.80 -20.02 6.19
CA MET A 83 -8.55 -21.19 7.06
C MET A 83 -8.99 -20.99 8.50
N ASN A 84 -9.74 -19.93 8.83
CA ASN A 84 -10.31 -19.81 10.17
C ASN A 84 -11.43 -20.83 10.37
N ARG A 85 -11.66 -21.25 11.63
CA ARG A 85 -12.68 -22.24 11.99
C ARG A 85 -14.09 -21.67 12.13
N PHE A 86 -14.24 -20.35 12.01
CA PHE A 86 -15.50 -19.65 12.27
C PHE A 86 -16.29 -19.33 10.99
N GLY A 87 -15.67 -19.54 9.82
CA GLY A 87 -16.24 -19.12 8.54
C GLY A 87 -16.17 -17.59 8.32
N ASP A 88 -15.30 -16.89 9.07
CA ASP A 88 -15.13 -15.45 8.91
C ASP A 88 -14.55 -15.13 7.52
N ASN A 89 -15.28 -14.36 6.74
CA ASN A 89 -14.85 -13.90 5.42
C ASN A 89 -14.27 -12.49 5.46
N ASP A 90 -14.29 -11.88 6.62
CA ASP A 90 -13.78 -10.54 6.89
C ASP A 90 -12.76 -10.59 8.03
N ILE A 91 -11.60 -9.98 7.79
CA ILE A 91 -10.52 -9.93 8.75
C ILE A 91 -10.91 -9.21 10.05
N VAL A 92 -11.82 -8.22 9.98
CA VAL A 92 -12.30 -7.44 11.13
C VAL A 92 -13.05 -8.33 12.14
N GLN A 93 -13.76 -9.37 11.65
CA GLN A 93 -14.40 -10.35 12.53
C GLN A 93 -13.37 -11.08 13.39
N GLY A 94 -12.26 -11.49 12.80
CA GLY A 94 -11.17 -12.13 13.51
C GLY A 94 -10.59 -11.22 14.60
N TYR A 95 -10.35 -9.99 14.30
CA TYR A 95 -9.86 -9.01 15.27
C TYR A 95 -10.85 -8.76 16.41
N LYS A 96 -12.15 -8.69 16.12
CA LYS A 96 -13.21 -8.59 17.15
C LYS A 96 -13.18 -9.79 18.11
N ARG A 97 -12.83 -10.98 17.63
CA ARG A 97 -12.70 -12.19 18.48
C ARG A 97 -11.47 -12.13 19.40
N VAL A 98 -10.41 -11.42 18.98
CA VAL A 98 -9.24 -11.17 19.84
C VAL A 98 -9.59 -10.17 20.92
N TRP A 99 -10.22 -9.06 20.54
CA TRP A 99 -10.64 -8.00 21.45
C TRP A 99 -11.92 -7.32 20.95
N ARG A 100 -12.96 -7.31 21.76
CA ARG A 100 -14.28 -6.76 21.39
C ARG A 100 -14.26 -5.30 20.98
N GLY A 101 -13.36 -4.50 21.56
CA GLY A 101 -13.19 -3.07 21.25
C GLY A 101 -12.41 -2.81 19.98
N PHE A 102 -11.75 -3.82 19.42
CA PHE A 102 -10.86 -3.66 18.27
C PHE A 102 -11.54 -3.00 17.06
N PRO A 103 -12.76 -3.40 16.62
CA PRO A 103 -13.38 -2.79 15.45
C PRO A 103 -13.58 -1.27 15.59
N LEU A 104 -13.98 -0.79 16.76
CA LEU A 104 -14.15 0.66 16.98
C LEU A 104 -12.81 1.39 16.98
N PHE A 105 -11.84 0.92 17.75
CA PHE A 105 -10.50 1.48 17.80
C PHE A 105 -9.84 1.52 16.42
N PHE A 106 -9.88 0.38 15.73
CA PHE A 106 -9.25 0.22 14.44
C PHE A 106 -9.96 1.00 13.33
N GLY A 107 -11.29 1.08 13.39
CA GLY A 107 -12.10 1.86 12.45
C GLY A 107 -11.78 3.36 12.52
N ILE A 108 -11.62 3.93 13.72
CA ILE A 108 -11.21 5.33 13.90
C ILE A 108 -9.80 5.53 13.33
N LEU A 109 -8.87 4.66 13.68
CA LEU A 109 -7.48 4.76 13.24
C LEU A 109 -7.38 4.67 11.71
N ILE A 110 -8.05 3.71 11.10
CA ILE A 110 -8.10 3.57 9.64
C ILE A 110 -8.78 4.75 8.96
N ALA A 111 -9.82 5.34 9.57
CA ALA A 111 -10.49 6.49 8.98
C ALA A 111 -9.54 7.69 8.82
N ILE A 112 -8.70 7.94 9.82
CA ILE A 112 -7.68 9.00 9.78
C ILE A 112 -6.59 8.67 8.75
N VAL A 113 -6.04 7.45 8.82
CA VAL A 113 -4.98 7.02 7.91
C VAL A 113 -5.43 7.01 6.46
N ALA A 114 -6.63 6.50 6.19
CA ALA A 114 -7.22 6.47 4.86
C ALA A 114 -7.34 7.89 4.26
N LEU A 115 -7.72 8.88 5.08
CA LEU A 115 -7.82 10.27 4.62
C LEU A 115 -6.44 10.81 4.21
N VAL A 116 -5.41 10.62 5.04
CA VAL A 116 -4.04 11.06 4.74
C VAL A 116 -3.50 10.39 3.47
N VAL A 117 -3.71 9.09 3.33
CA VAL A 117 -3.30 8.33 2.13
C VAL A 117 -4.03 8.81 0.88
N GLN A 118 -5.33 9.09 0.97
CA GLN A 118 -6.11 9.64 -0.15
C GLN A 118 -5.68 11.06 -0.54
N MET A 119 -5.31 11.88 0.44
CA MET A 119 -4.71 13.20 0.20
C MET A 119 -3.41 13.09 -0.56
N SER A 120 -2.53 12.15 -0.18
CA SER A 120 -1.27 11.90 -0.86
C SER A 120 -1.46 11.46 -2.33
N PHE A 121 -2.39 10.53 -2.59
CA PHE A 121 -2.68 10.12 -3.96
C PHE A 121 -3.24 11.25 -4.81
N LEU A 122 -4.20 12.01 -4.29
CA LEU A 122 -4.78 13.11 -5.05
C LEU A 122 -3.75 14.19 -5.39
N ARG A 123 -2.90 14.57 -4.41
CA ARG A 123 -1.84 15.55 -4.64
C ARG A 123 -0.85 15.04 -5.67
N ALA A 124 -0.39 13.79 -5.55
CA ALA A 124 0.55 13.20 -6.50
C ALA A 124 0.01 13.14 -7.94
N GLY A 125 -1.25 12.75 -8.10
CA GLY A 125 -1.89 12.76 -9.41
C GLY A 125 -2.04 14.17 -9.98
N ALA A 126 -2.41 15.14 -9.13
CA ALA A 126 -2.60 16.53 -9.55
C ALA A 126 -1.27 17.21 -9.91
N VAL A 127 -0.22 17.01 -9.12
CA VAL A 127 1.15 17.46 -9.43
C VAL A 127 1.63 16.80 -10.73
N GLY A 128 1.40 15.49 -10.89
CA GLY A 128 1.75 14.77 -12.11
C GLY A 128 1.12 15.39 -13.35
N LEU A 129 -0.18 15.67 -13.34
CA LEU A 129 -0.87 16.33 -14.47
C LEU A 129 -0.40 17.77 -14.68
N TYR A 130 -0.16 18.51 -13.61
CA TYR A 130 0.37 19.87 -13.71
C TYR A 130 1.73 19.89 -14.40
N GLN A 131 2.63 19.03 -13.99
CA GLN A 131 3.98 18.91 -14.58
C GLN A 131 3.95 18.41 -16.04
N LEU A 132 2.93 17.63 -16.42
CA LEU A 132 2.78 17.14 -17.79
C LEU A 132 2.17 18.19 -18.74
N PHE A 133 1.19 18.96 -18.29
CA PHE A 133 0.35 19.74 -19.22
C PHE A 133 0.37 21.24 -18.97
N ASN A 134 0.69 21.71 -17.78
CA ASN A 134 0.51 23.14 -17.48
C ASN A 134 1.58 23.68 -16.52
N LYS A 135 2.68 24.16 -17.06
CA LYS A 135 3.75 24.84 -16.31
C LYS A 135 3.55 26.37 -16.24
N THR A 136 2.45 26.90 -16.79
CA THR A 136 2.15 28.32 -16.78
C THR A 136 1.03 28.65 -15.80
N GLY A 137 1.12 29.76 -15.08
CA GLY A 137 0.02 30.26 -14.26
C GLY A 137 0.11 29.98 -12.73
N GLY A 138 1.29 29.58 -12.25
CA GLY A 138 1.51 29.31 -10.82
C GLY A 138 1.15 27.87 -10.43
N GLU A 139 2.14 27.18 -9.84
CA GLU A 139 2.06 25.76 -9.51
C GLU A 139 0.88 25.45 -8.59
N THR A 140 0.66 26.26 -7.60
CA THR A 140 -0.33 26.02 -6.55
C THR A 140 -1.77 25.96 -7.08
N TRP A 141 -2.17 26.94 -7.92
CA TRP A 141 -3.51 26.94 -8.51
C TRP A 141 -3.65 25.90 -9.61
N GLY A 142 -2.58 25.61 -10.34
CA GLY A 142 -2.58 24.57 -11.37
C GLY A 142 -2.80 23.17 -10.75
N VAL A 143 -2.11 22.85 -9.67
CA VAL A 143 -2.28 21.58 -8.92
C VAL A 143 -3.71 21.48 -8.37
N PHE A 144 -4.26 22.55 -7.79
CA PHE A 144 -5.64 22.58 -7.31
C PHE A 144 -6.66 22.29 -8.44
N LEU A 145 -6.54 22.94 -9.59
CA LEU A 145 -7.43 22.71 -10.72
C LEU A 145 -7.35 21.26 -11.25
N TRP A 146 -6.15 20.71 -11.38
CA TRP A 146 -5.97 19.31 -11.77
C TRP A 146 -6.53 18.32 -10.76
N SER A 147 -6.52 18.63 -9.47
CA SER A 147 -7.16 17.80 -8.46
C SER A 147 -8.68 17.72 -8.65
N ILE A 148 -9.32 18.84 -9.01
CA ILE A 148 -10.75 18.86 -9.35
C ILE A 148 -11.03 17.97 -10.55
N VAL A 149 -10.19 18.02 -11.59
CA VAL A 149 -10.33 17.16 -12.78
C VAL A 149 -10.24 15.68 -12.40
N ILE A 150 -9.24 15.29 -11.58
CA ILE A 150 -9.08 13.90 -11.11
C ILE A 150 -10.31 13.45 -10.33
N VAL A 151 -10.81 14.28 -9.42
CA VAL A 151 -12.02 13.99 -8.64
C VAL A 151 -13.22 13.82 -9.55
N ALA A 152 -13.41 14.71 -10.52
CA ALA A 152 -14.51 14.62 -11.50
C ALA A 152 -14.44 13.31 -12.31
N ILE A 153 -13.27 12.95 -12.84
CA ILE A 153 -13.07 11.68 -13.56
C ILE A 153 -13.35 10.49 -12.65
N THR A 154 -12.88 10.52 -11.40
CA THR A 154 -13.12 9.45 -10.43
C THR A 154 -14.62 9.28 -10.15
N LEU A 155 -15.36 10.36 -9.98
CA LEU A 155 -16.82 10.32 -9.78
C LEU A 155 -17.54 9.74 -11.01
N LEU A 156 -17.12 10.12 -12.21
CA LEU A 156 -17.66 9.55 -13.45
C LEU A 156 -17.38 8.04 -13.55
N MET A 157 -16.17 7.60 -13.18
CA MET A 157 -15.84 6.17 -13.16
C MET A 157 -16.71 5.38 -12.18
N MET A 158 -17.14 5.97 -11.06
CA MET A 158 -18.01 5.31 -10.08
C MET A 158 -19.44 5.03 -10.61
N VAL A 159 -19.88 5.72 -11.65
CA VAL A 159 -21.18 5.49 -12.29
C VAL A 159 -21.15 4.27 -13.24
N THR A 160 -19.97 3.86 -13.70
CA THR A 160 -19.81 2.75 -14.64
C THR A 160 -19.94 1.39 -13.95
N ARG A 161 -20.68 0.45 -14.58
CA ARG A 161 -20.94 -0.90 -14.02
C ARG A 161 -19.71 -1.80 -13.91
N ASN A 162 -18.63 -1.56 -14.68
CA ASN A 162 -17.45 -2.42 -14.78
C ASN A 162 -16.18 -1.77 -14.21
N GLN A 163 -16.32 -0.98 -13.15
CA GLN A 163 -15.22 -0.22 -12.53
C GLN A 163 -13.97 -1.07 -12.24
N TYR A 164 -14.15 -2.25 -11.63
CA TYR A 164 -13.04 -3.16 -11.27
C TYR A 164 -12.21 -3.59 -12.50
N ARG A 165 -12.87 -4.00 -13.60
CA ARG A 165 -12.18 -4.45 -14.81
C ARG A 165 -11.38 -3.33 -15.49
N HIS A 166 -11.90 -2.11 -15.47
CA HIS A 166 -11.18 -0.96 -16.01
C HIS A 166 -9.96 -0.62 -15.17
N LEU A 167 -10.06 -0.65 -13.84
CA LEU A 167 -8.95 -0.44 -12.94
C LEU A 167 -7.88 -1.53 -13.08
N GLU A 168 -8.27 -2.81 -13.18
CA GLU A 168 -7.35 -3.92 -13.42
C GLU A 168 -6.56 -3.75 -14.73
N THR A 169 -7.23 -3.35 -15.80
CA THR A 169 -6.60 -3.11 -17.10
C THR A 169 -5.65 -1.92 -17.03
N LEU A 170 -6.10 -0.82 -16.44
CA LEU A 170 -5.28 0.37 -16.24
C LEU A 170 -4.03 0.07 -15.41
N ALA A 171 -4.16 -0.70 -14.32
CA ALA A 171 -3.05 -1.11 -13.48
C ALA A 171 -2.01 -1.93 -14.25
N ARG A 172 -2.44 -2.87 -15.10
CA ARG A 172 -1.52 -3.65 -15.96
C ARG A 172 -0.77 -2.77 -16.95
N VAL A 173 -1.46 -1.87 -17.63
CA VAL A 173 -0.84 -0.94 -18.57
C VAL A 173 0.13 -0.01 -17.85
N ALA A 174 -0.28 0.53 -16.72
CA ALA A 174 0.57 1.39 -15.88
C ALA A 174 1.87 0.67 -15.47
N SER A 175 1.79 -0.61 -15.05
CA SER A 175 2.99 -1.40 -14.70
C SER A 175 3.98 -1.48 -15.85
N VAL A 176 3.48 -1.80 -17.04
CA VAL A 176 4.35 -1.95 -18.22
C VAL A 176 5.02 -0.63 -18.56
N ILE A 177 4.26 0.47 -18.51
CA ILE A 177 4.80 1.82 -18.76
C ILE A 177 5.86 2.17 -17.70
N MET A 178 5.58 1.94 -16.41
CA MET A 178 6.48 2.27 -15.31
C MET A 178 7.79 1.48 -15.39
N VAL A 179 7.69 0.15 -15.56
CA VAL A 179 8.88 -0.71 -15.73
C VAL A 179 9.67 -0.28 -16.97
N GLY A 180 9.01 -0.07 -18.10
CA GLY A 180 9.65 0.33 -19.36
C GLY A 180 10.35 1.69 -19.25
N SER A 181 9.70 2.68 -18.63
CA SER A 181 10.24 4.02 -18.46
C SER A 181 11.50 4.05 -17.59
N PHE A 182 11.46 3.35 -16.44
CA PHE A 182 12.61 3.33 -15.53
C PHE A 182 13.71 2.38 -15.96
N LEU A 183 13.37 1.29 -16.66
CA LEU A 183 14.38 0.47 -17.33
C LEU A 183 15.11 1.29 -18.42
N TYR A 184 14.37 2.07 -19.21
CA TYR A 184 14.97 2.98 -20.16
C TYR A 184 15.86 4.04 -19.49
N ALA A 185 15.41 4.63 -18.38
CA ALA A 185 16.23 5.55 -17.59
C ALA A 185 17.52 4.87 -17.10
N MET A 186 17.43 3.65 -16.56
CA MET A 186 18.58 2.89 -16.09
C MET A 186 19.59 2.59 -17.21
N VAL A 187 19.10 2.25 -18.40
CA VAL A 187 19.96 2.07 -19.61
C VAL A 187 20.66 3.38 -19.98
N LYS A 188 19.99 4.53 -19.82
CA LYS A 188 20.57 5.86 -20.08
C LYS A 188 21.61 6.28 -19.05
N VAL A 189 21.48 5.85 -17.81
CA VAL A 189 22.52 6.02 -16.77
C VAL A 189 23.83 5.37 -17.22
N GLY A 190 23.74 4.21 -17.86
CA GLY A 190 24.90 3.55 -18.53
C GLY A 190 25.90 2.88 -17.60
N HIS A 191 25.76 3.04 -16.27
CA HIS A 191 26.55 2.34 -15.27
C HIS A 191 25.63 1.83 -14.14
N PHE A 192 26.12 0.84 -13.40
CA PHE A 192 25.42 0.28 -12.26
C PHE A 192 26.45 -0.19 -11.24
N ASP A 193 26.44 0.44 -10.05
CA ASP A 193 27.31 0.00 -8.97
C ASP A 193 26.78 -1.26 -8.31
N PHE A 194 27.10 -2.40 -8.94
CA PHE A 194 26.72 -3.72 -8.41
C PHE A 194 27.33 -3.99 -7.03
N SER A 195 28.53 -3.46 -6.75
CA SER A 195 29.20 -3.64 -5.45
C SER A 195 28.46 -2.89 -4.35
N GLY A 196 28.13 -1.61 -4.59
CA GLY A 196 27.31 -0.80 -3.69
C GLY A 196 25.93 -1.39 -3.47
N PHE A 197 25.27 -1.87 -4.55
CA PHE A 197 23.98 -2.56 -4.47
C PHE A 197 24.03 -3.79 -3.56
N MET A 198 25.02 -4.67 -3.73
CA MET A 198 25.18 -5.86 -2.90
C MET A 198 25.53 -5.52 -1.45
N LYS A 199 26.36 -4.52 -1.22
CA LYS A 199 26.67 -4.01 0.12
C LYS A 199 25.42 -3.43 0.81
N GLY A 200 24.58 -2.73 0.05
CA GLY A 200 23.32 -2.14 0.54
C GLY A 200 22.27 -3.14 0.97
N LEU A 201 22.42 -4.42 0.65
CA LEU A 201 21.58 -5.50 1.19
C LEU A 201 21.96 -5.90 2.63
N THR A 202 23.11 -5.44 3.13
CA THR A 202 23.54 -5.67 4.50
C THR A 202 22.98 -4.58 5.42
N PHE A 203 22.62 -4.96 6.66
CA PHE A 203 22.09 -4.02 7.63
C PHE A 203 23.13 -2.96 7.98
N GLY A 204 22.74 -1.69 7.88
CA GLY A 204 23.56 -0.53 8.24
C GLY A 204 22.70 0.73 8.29
N LEU A 205 23.09 1.68 9.12
CA LEU A 205 22.51 3.02 9.14
C LEU A 205 23.63 4.00 8.78
N PRO A 206 23.55 4.66 7.63
CA PRO A 206 24.53 5.67 7.24
C PRO A 206 24.40 6.95 8.09
N GLU A 207 25.38 7.81 8.02
CA GLU A 207 25.28 9.17 8.55
C GLU A 207 24.17 9.95 7.87
N ASN A 208 23.58 10.90 8.60
CA ASN A 208 22.47 11.68 8.08
C ASN A 208 22.90 12.54 6.89
N ALA A 209 22.15 12.44 5.79
CA ALA A 209 22.35 13.21 4.57
C ALA A 209 21.00 13.78 4.08
N GLY A 210 21.05 15.00 3.53
CA GLY A 210 19.85 15.66 3.04
C GLY A 210 18.89 16.14 4.15
N PRO A 211 17.65 16.48 3.77
CA PRO A 211 16.68 17.09 4.68
C PRO A 211 16.03 16.10 5.65
N PHE A 212 16.15 14.79 5.42
CA PHE A 212 15.54 13.75 6.23
C PHE A 212 16.59 12.82 6.83
N PHE A 213 16.49 12.51 8.13
CA PHE A 213 17.41 11.60 8.81
C PHE A 213 17.36 10.17 8.24
N ALA A 214 18.51 9.49 8.20
CA ALA A 214 18.64 8.11 7.68
C ALA A 214 17.66 7.14 8.34
N VAL A 215 17.54 7.18 9.66
CA VAL A 215 16.57 6.35 10.41
C VAL A 215 15.13 6.66 9.99
N PHE A 216 14.80 7.93 9.76
CA PHE A 216 13.48 8.34 9.37
C PHE A 216 13.13 7.80 7.96
N ILE A 217 14.05 7.94 7.00
CA ILE A 217 13.88 7.37 5.64
C ILE A 217 13.78 5.84 5.68
N ALA A 218 14.64 5.18 6.47
CA ALA A 218 14.61 3.72 6.63
C ALA A 218 13.23 3.24 7.12
N VAL A 219 12.72 3.88 8.17
CA VAL A 219 11.43 3.52 8.76
C VAL A 219 10.25 3.94 7.87
N SER A 220 10.36 5.08 7.18
CA SER A 220 9.39 5.50 6.17
C SER A 220 9.26 4.49 5.04
N THR A 221 10.39 3.99 4.53
CA THR A 221 10.41 2.95 3.49
C THR A 221 9.75 1.66 3.97
N ILE A 222 10.10 1.20 5.19
CA ILE A 222 9.47 0.01 5.79
C ILE A 222 7.97 0.22 6.00
N GLY A 223 7.56 1.40 6.47
CA GLY A 223 6.16 1.74 6.74
C GLY A 223 5.33 1.89 5.46
N ALA A 224 5.81 2.67 4.49
CA ALA A 224 5.11 2.93 3.25
C ALA A 224 4.95 1.64 2.41
N ILE A 225 6.06 0.92 2.20
CA ILE A 225 6.07 -0.28 1.35
C ILE A 225 5.56 -1.51 2.11
N GLY A 226 6.07 -1.77 3.32
CA GLY A 226 5.77 -2.97 4.09
C GLY A 226 4.45 -2.91 4.85
N GLY A 227 4.20 -1.77 5.50
CA GLY A 227 3.12 -1.57 6.46
C GLY A 227 1.80 -1.07 5.91
N SER A 228 1.63 -0.98 4.60
CA SER A 228 0.44 -0.41 3.98
C SER A 228 -0.86 -1.04 4.51
N THR A 229 -1.74 -0.22 5.07
CA THR A 229 -3.09 -0.61 5.51
C THR A 229 -3.94 -1.17 4.39
N SER A 230 -3.61 -0.83 3.16
CA SER A 230 -4.24 -1.35 1.95
C SER A 230 -4.13 -2.87 1.83
N ASN A 231 -3.14 -3.50 2.48
CA ASN A 231 -3.00 -4.96 2.51
C ASN A 231 -4.23 -5.67 3.13
N LEU A 232 -4.99 -4.96 3.99
CA LEU A 232 -6.24 -5.46 4.57
C LEU A 232 -7.38 -5.59 3.56
N LEU A 233 -7.24 -4.99 2.38
CA LEU A 233 -8.24 -5.06 1.31
C LEU A 233 -8.13 -6.37 0.50
N TYR A 234 -7.03 -7.11 0.64
CA TYR A 234 -6.79 -8.34 -0.11
C TYR A 234 -7.91 -9.40 0.02
N PRO A 235 -8.50 -9.64 1.21
CA PRO A 235 -9.64 -10.55 1.34
C PRO A 235 -10.84 -10.17 0.47
N GLY A 236 -11.08 -8.88 0.27
CA GLY A 236 -12.10 -8.39 -0.65
C GLY A 236 -11.86 -8.87 -2.08
N PHE A 237 -10.64 -8.69 -2.59
CA PHE A 237 -10.27 -9.13 -3.94
C PHE A 237 -10.32 -10.66 -4.11
N MET A 238 -9.95 -11.42 -3.07
CA MET A 238 -10.13 -12.88 -3.08
C MET A 238 -11.61 -13.27 -3.21
N ARG A 239 -12.50 -12.61 -2.47
CA ARG A 239 -13.95 -12.83 -2.54
C ARG A 239 -14.50 -12.49 -3.93
N ASP A 240 -14.08 -11.37 -4.52
CA ASP A 240 -14.50 -10.95 -5.87
C ASP A 240 -14.12 -11.98 -6.94
N LYS A 241 -13.05 -12.77 -6.71
CA LYS A 241 -12.63 -13.91 -7.55
C LYS A 241 -13.27 -15.24 -7.12
N GLY A 242 -14.10 -15.26 -6.08
CA GLY A 242 -14.71 -16.49 -5.56
C GLY A 242 -13.75 -17.41 -4.80
N TRP A 243 -12.62 -16.88 -4.31
CA TRP A 243 -11.67 -17.68 -3.54
C TRP A 243 -12.07 -17.75 -2.08
N VAL A 244 -12.80 -18.79 -1.74
CA VAL A 244 -13.30 -19.06 -0.39
C VAL A 244 -12.88 -20.46 0.05
N GLY A 245 -12.33 -20.56 1.25
CA GLY A 245 -11.94 -21.82 1.89
C GLY A 245 -10.51 -22.30 1.57
N PRO A 246 -10.07 -23.36 2.28
CA PRO A 246 -8.67 -23.80 2.32
C PRO A 246 -8.10 -24.24 0.96
N LYS A 247 -8.96 -24.76 0.06
CA LYS A 247 -8.55 -25.25 -1.27
C LYS A 247 -7.82 -24.19 -2.11
N TYR A 248 -8.10 -22.89 -1.88
CA TYR A 248 -7.51 -21.80 -2.63
C TYR A 248 -6.17 -21.31 -2.08
N ARG A 249 -5.68 -21.84 -0.93
CA ARG A 249 -4.46 -21.35 -0.27
C ARG A 249 -3.24 -21.37 -1.19
N LYS A 250 -3.01 -22.48 -1.92
CA LYS A 250 -1.88 -22.60 -2.84
C LYS A 250 -1.97 -21.61 -4.01
N LEU A 251 -3.16 -21.46 -4.58
CA LEU A 251 -3.40 -20.51 -5.66
C LEU A 251 -3.15 -19.08 -5.19
N GLN A 252 -3.63 -18.73 -4.00
CA GLN A 252 -3.43 -17.43 -3.39
C GLN A 252 -1.93 -17.12 -3.14
N GLN A 253 -1.16 -18.09 -2.65
CA GLN A 253 0.28 -17.89 -2.43
C GLN A 253 1.04 -17.64 -3.73
N LEU A 254 0.73 -18.38 -4.80
CA LEU A 254 1.33 -18.19 -6.11
C LEU A 254 0.92 -16.85 -6.73
N ASP A 255 -0.35 -16.49 -6.66
CA ASP A 255 -0.88 -15.21 -7.13
C ASP A 255 -0.18 -14.02 -6.43
N LEU A 256 -0.02 -14.12 -5.10
CA LEU A 256 0.68 -13.10 -4.33
C LEU A 256 2.16 -12.99 -4.74
N LEU A 257 2.85 -14.11 -4.88
CA LEU A 257 4.26 -14.13 -5.30
C LEU A 257 4.44 -13.47 -6.67
N PHE A 258 3.63 -13.85 -7.65
CA PHE A 258 3.68 -13.25 -8.99
C PHE A 258 3.24 -11.79 -9.00
N GLY A 259 2.28 -11.41 -8.16
CA GLY A 259 1.85 -10.02 -8.02
C GLY A 259 2.93 -9.12 -7.43
N MET A 260 3.76 -9.62 -6.52
CA MET A 260 4.82 -8.84 -5.88
C MET A 260 6.04 -8.61 -6.78
N LEU A 261 6.27 -9.44 -7.82
CA LEU A 261 7.42 -9.28 -8.70
C LEU A 261 7.47 -7.92 -9.43
N PRO A 262 6.41 -7.45 -10.09
CA PRO A 262 6.41 -6.11 -10.70
C PRO A 262 6.70 -5.00 -9.68
N MET A 263 6.14 -5.11 -8.49
CA MET A 263 6.36 -4.15 -7.42
C MET A 263 7.83 -4.11 -6.98
N LEU A 264 8.47 -5.27 -6.80
CA LEU A 264 9.90 -5.36 -6.52
C LEU A 264 10.72 -4.69 -7.61
N VAL A 265 10.48 -5.05 -8.88
CA VAL A 265 11.22 -4.50 -10.02
C VAL A 265 11.08 -2.99 -10.10
N ILE A 266 9.86 -2.47 -9.96
CA ILE A 266 9.61 -1.02 -10.03
C ILE A 266 10.34 -0.29 -8.90
N ASN A 267 10.21 -0.74 -7.65
CA ASN A 267 10.86 -0.08 -6.51
C ASN A 267 12.40 -0.12 -6.64
N VAL A 268 12.97 -1.26 -7.06
CA VAL A 268 14.43 -1.38 -7.29
C VAL A 268 14.88 -0.45 -8.42
N LEU A 269 14.13 -0.34 -9.51
CA LEU A 269 14.48 0.57 -10.61
C LEU A 269 14.43 2.03 -10.18
N PHE A 270 13.38 2.46 -9.47
CA PHE A 270 13.29 3.83 -8.94
C PHE A 270 14.44 4.14 -7.99
N TRP A 271 14.73 3.21 -7.07
CA TRP A 271 15.86 3.32 -6.15
C TRP A 271 17.19 3.45 -6.88
N SER A 272 17.47 2.53 -7.81
CA SER A 272 18.75 2.46 -8.51
C SER A 272 19.01 3.69 -9.39
N VAL A 273 18.00 4.14 -10.16
CA VAL A 273 18.16 5.37 -10.96
C VAL A 273 18.50 6.56 -10.06
N ALA A 274 17.82 6.70 -8.93
CA ALA A 274 18.08 7.78 -8.01
C ALA A 274 19.47 7.67 -7.34
N ALA A 275 19.87 6.46 -6.94
CA ALA A 275 21.17 6.19 -6.34
C ALA A 275 22.32 6.49 -7.30
N GLU A 276 22.23 6.04 -8.55
CA GLU A 276 23.29 6.24 -9.55
C GLU A 276 23.42 7.69 -10.03
N VAL A 277 22.35 8.48 -9.95
CA VAL A 277 22.32 9.82 -10.55
C VAL A 277 22.52 10.93 -9.54
N VAL A 278 21.92 10.81 -8.36
CA VAL A 278 21.89 11.87 -7.36
C VAL A 278 22.90 11.64 -6.25
N HIS A 279 23.01 10.39 -5.77
CA HIS A 279 23.95 10.08 -4.70
C HIS A 279 25.40 10.36 -5.11
N GLY A 280 26.13 11.07 -4.27
CA GLY A 280 27.52 11.47 -4.57
C GLY A 280 27.67 12.69 -5.51
N SER A 281 26.58 13.20 -6.10
CA SER A 281 26.60 14.43 -6.93
C SER A 281 26.63 15.73 -6.11
N GLY A 282 26.47 15.64 -4.79
CA GLY A 282 26.30 16.79 -3.90
C GLY A 282 24.86 17.33 -3.82
N ASN A 283 23.94 16.76 -4.60
CA ASN A 283 22.52 17.10 -4.57
C ASN A 283 21.74 16.12 -3.68
N THR A 284 20.58 16.55 -3.22
CA THR A 284 19.61 15.71 -2.48
C THR A 284 18.21 15.96 -3.00
N ILE A 285 17.29 15.02 -2.78
CA ILE A 285 15.89 15.22 -3.12
C ILE A 285 15.12 15.65 -1.86
N ALA A 286 14.55 16.86 -1.94
CA ALA A 286 13.72 17.44 -0.89
C ALA A 286 12.27 17.68 -1.37
N ASP A 287 12.07 18.01 -2.65
CA ASP A 287 10.78 18.36 -3.22
C ASP A 287 10.53 17.74 -4.63
N GLU A 288 9.41 18.08 -5.23
CA GLU A 288 9.01 17.61 -6.56
C GLU A 288 9.86 18.16 -7.71
N ASN A 289 10.53 19.31 -7.53
CA ASN A 289 11.38 19.90 -8.55
C ASN A 289 12.71 19.14 -8.62
N ASP A 290 13.23 18.70 -7.48
CA ASP A 290 14.43 17.85 -7.41
C ASP A 290 14.19 16.51 -8.13
N LEU A 291 13.00 15.92 -7.98
CA LEU A 291 12.59 14.71 -8.72
C LEU A 291 12.64 14.95 -10.24
N SER A 292 12.13 16.10 -10.70
CA SER A 292 12.16 16.48 -12.11
C SER A 292 13.58 16.73 -12.60
N ALA A 293 14.42 17.40 -11.80
CA ALA A 293 15.82 17.69 -12.12
C ALA A 293 16.64 16.40 -12.25
N MET A 294 16.45 15.44 -11.34
CA MET A 294 17.06 14.10 -11.42
C MET A 294 16.77 13.44 -12.77
N MET A 295 15.52 13.36 -13.17
CA MET A 295 15.16 12.70 -14.43
C MET A 295 15.61 13.47 -15.66
N THR A 296 15.72 14.81 -15.57
CA THR A 296 16.28 15.65 -16.62
C THR A 296 17.76 15.34 -16.85
N SER A 297 18.52 15.12 -15.77
CA SER A 297 19.96 14.77 -15.87
C SER A 297 20.21 13.42 -16.55
N VAL A 298 19.27 12.47 -16.42
CA VAL A 298 19.37 11.11 -16.99
C VAL A 298 18.92 11.03 -18.44
N VAL A 299 17.73 11.55 -18.71
CA VAL A 299 17.02 11.32 -19.99
C VAL A 299 16.95 12.61 -20.82
N GLY A 300 17.41 13.73 -20.26
CA GLY A 300 17.27 15.04 -20.86
C GLY A 300 15.83 15.59 -20.72
N PRO A 301 15.38 16.49 -21.63
CA PRO A 301 14.09 17.17 -21.51
C PRO A 301 12.87 16.25 -21.44
N ALA A 302 12.99 15.01 -21.91
CA ALA A 302 11.91 14.00 -21.84
C ALA A 302 11.81 13.32 -20.45
N GLY A 303 12.86 13.40 -19.63
CA GLY A 303 12.94 12.72 -18.34
C GLY A 303 11.80 13.04 -17.37
N PRO A 304 11.49 14.32 -17.10
CA PRO A 304 10.38 14.70 -16.24
C PRO A 304 9.03 14.14 -16.70
N TYR A 305 8.78 14.10 -18.02
CA TYR A 305 7.53 13.54 -18.54
C TYR A 305 7.40 12.05 -18.22
N LEU A 306 8.48 11.27 -18.34
CA LEU A 306 8.49 9.84 -17.98
C LEU A 306 8.20 9.66 -16.49
N LEU A 307 8.82 10.43 -15.62
CA LEU A 307 8.59 10.38 -14.18
C LEU A 307 7.14 10.70 -13.83
N TRP A 308 6.65 11.85 -14.32
CA TRP A 308 5.33 12.33 -13.96
C TRP A 308 4.19 11.51 -14.53
N ILE A 309 4.38 10.86 -15.70
CA ILE A 309 3.45 9.84 -16.21
C ILE A 309 3.39 8.66 -15.23
N CYS A 310 4.53 8.19 -14.73
CA CYS A 310 4.58 7.07 -13.78
C CYS A 310 3.89 7.43 -12.46
N ILE A 311 4.19 8.59 -11.89
CA ILE A 311 3.57 9.07 -10.64
C ILE A 311 2.06 9.27 -10.82
N PHE A 312 1.63 9.87 -11.92
CA PHE A 312 0.21 10.02 -12.25
C PHE A 312 -0.49 8.67 -12.36
N LEU A 313 0.06 7.73 -13.10
CA LEU A 313 -0.53 6.40 -13.28
C LEU A 313 -0.62 5.64 -11.95
N ALA A 314 0.42 5.67 -11.12
CA ALA A 314 0.41 5.07 -9.79
C ALA A 314 -0.67 5.68 -8.90
N SER A 315 -0.77 7.01 -8.89
CA SER A 315 -1.80 7.75 -8.16
C SER A 315 -3.21 7.42 -8.66
N PHE A 316 -3.43 7.54 -9.96
CA PHE A 316 -4.75 7.41 -10.58
C PHE A 316 -5.30 5.98 -10.55
N THR A 317 -4.44 4.97 -10.51
CA THR A 317 -4.86 3.57 -10.28
C THR A 317 -5.24 3.34 -8.82
N SER A 318 -4.57 3.99 -7.89
CA SER A 318 -4.73 3.82 -6.45
C SER A 318 -5.89 4.62 -5.87
N PHE A 319 -6.04 5.88 -6.24
CA PHE A 319 -7.01 6.81 -5.65
C PHE A 319 -8.47 6.30 -5.66
N PRO A 320 -9.08 5.91 -6.80
CA PRO A 320 -10.45 5.43 -6.83
C PRO A 320 -10.64 4.06 -6.18
N SER A 321 -9.67 3.15 -6.35
CA SER A 321 -9.77 1.79 -5.81
C SER A 321 -9.61 1.75 -4.29
N GLN A 322 -8.68 2.53 -3.75
CA GLN A 322 -8.47 2.60 -2.32
C GLN A 322 -9.56 3.39 -1.59
N SER A 323 -10.18 4.40 -2.25
CA SER A 323 -11.33 5.10 -1.66
C SER A 323 -12.46 4.13 -1.30
N ARG A 324 -12.78 3.20 -2.22
CA ARG A 324 -13.78 2.15 -1.98
C ARG A 324 -13.30 1.15 -0.94
N GLY A 325 -12.06 0.70 -1.06
CA GLY A 325 -11.49 -0.30 -0.17
C GLY A 325 -11.45 0.17 1.29
N PHE A 326 -10.94 1.35 1.55
CA PHE A 326 -10.92 1.93 2.90
C PHE A 326 -12.32 2.17 3.44
N CYS A 327 -13.24 2.68 2.60
CA CYS A 327 -14.62 2.86 3.02
C CYS A 327 -15.24 1.51 3.41
N SER A 328 -15.04 0.44 2.62
CA SER A 328 -15.53 -0.89 2.94
C SER A 328 -14.95 -1.42 4.26
N LEU A 329 -13.66 -1.21 4.51
CA LEU A 329 -13.00 -1.62 5.74
C LEU A 329 -13.53 -0.87 6.97
N ILE A 330 -13.73 0.45 6.86
CA ILE A 330 -14.29 1.29 7.94
C ILE A 330 -15.73 0.90 8.23
N PHE A 331 -16.54 0.72 7.19
CA PHE A 331 -17.94 0.27 7.38
C PHE A 331 -18.00 -1.16 7.92
N SER A 332 -17.06 -2.04 7.59
CA SER A 332 -16.91 -3.34 8.27
C SER A 332 -16.64 -3.17 9.76
N CYS A 333 -15.72 -2.25 10.12
CA CYS A 333 -15.44 -1.95 11.53
C CYS A 333 -16.70 -1.45 12.24
N VAL A 334 -17.44 -0.51 11.66
CA VAL A 334 -18.70 0.03 12.22
C VAL A 334 -19.78 -1.05 12.32
N HIS A 335 -19.90 -1.89 11.30
CA HIS A 335 -20.83 -3.01 11.26
C HIS A 335 -20.58 -4.01 12.40
N HIS A 336 -19.31 -4.31 12.68
CA HIS A 336 -18.93 -5.22 13.74
C HIS A 336 -18.84 -4.57 15.13
N ALA A 337 -18.60 -3.26 15.23
CA ALA A 337 -18.59 -2.54 16.51
C ALA A 337 -20.00 -2.36 17.08
N GLY A 338 -20.98 -2.07 16.22
CA GLY A 338 -22.38 -1.86 16.56
C GLY A 338 -23.27 -3.09 16.29
N LYS A 339 -24.57 -2.90 16.47
CA LYS A 339 -25.59 -3.90 16.08
C LYS A 339 -26.07 -3.74 14.62
N LEU A 340 -25.27 -3.10 13.78
CA LEU A 340 -25.64 -2.83 12.39
C LEU A 340 -25.67 -4.10 11.51
N ASN A 341 -25.00 -5.18 11.94
CA ASN A 341 -25.11 -6.51 11.35
C ASN A 341 -26.53 -7.11 11.40
N GLU A 342 -27.37 -6.61 12.30
CA GLU A 342 -28.79 -6.99 12.36
C GLU A 342 -29.63 -6.26 11.29
N ARG A 343 -29.14 -5.14 10.76
CA ARG A 343 -29.89 -4.27 9.84
C ARG A 343 -29.45 -4.39 8.38
N TYR A 344 -28.18 -4.65 8.11
CA TYR A 344 -27.62 -4.73 6.75
C TYR A 344 -26.88 -6.04 6.56
N ALA A 345 -27.08 -6.71 5.44
CA ALA A 345 -26.43 -7.99 5.13
C ALA A 345 -24.92 -7.82 4.91
N THR A 346 -24.54 -6.76 4.22
CA THR A 346 -23.13 -6.38 3.99
C THR A 346 -22.88 -4.93 4.41
N PRO A 347 -21.62 -4.55 4.72
CA PRO A 347 -21.27 -3.17 4.99
C PRO A 347 -21.63 -2.21 3.85
N ASP A 348 -21.54 -2.68 2.60
CA ASP A 348 -21.79 -1.91 1.38
C ASP A 348 -23.30 -1.59 1.18
N ASP A 349 -24.21 -2.34 1.83
CA ASP A 349 -25.67 -2.11 1.80
C ASP A 349 -26.08 -0.88 2.65
N ASN A 350 -25.18 -0.37 3.46
CA ASN A 350 -25.45 0.81 4.26
C ASN A 350 -25.59 2.05 3.35
N PRO A 351 -26.72 2.80 3.42
CA PRO A 351 -26.98 3.96 2.55
C PRO A 351 -25.96 5.10 2.72
N TRP A 352 -25.23 5.14 3.83
CA TRP A 352 -24.16 6.10 4.06
C TRP A 352 -22.85 5.74 3.36
N PHE A 353 -22.66 4.49 2.93
CA PHE A 353 -21.42 4.03 2.35
C PHE A 353 -20.96 4.92 1.18
N LYS A 354 -21.78 5.06 0.14
CA LYS A 354 -21.44 5.89 -1.02
C LYS A 354 -21.27 7.38 -0.65
N ARG A 355 -22.07 7.89 0.27
CA ARG A 355 -21.99 9.29 0.70
C ARG A 355 -20.65 9.58 1.40
N VAL A 356 -20.25 8.71 2.33
CA VAL A 356 -18.96 8.82 3.03
C VAL A 356 -17.80 8.63 2.06
N GLN A 357 -17.86 7.63 1.18
CA GLN A 357 -16.84 7.41 0.17
C GLN A 357 -16.62 8.66 -0.69
N ILE A 358 -17.68 9.25 -1.21
CA ILE A 358 -17.59 10.44 -2.05
C ILE A 358 -17.12 11.64 -1.25
N ALA A 359 -17.81 11.98 -0.16
CA ALA A 359 -17.54 13.21 0.57
C ALA A 359 -16.18 13.20 1.28
N VAL A 360 -15.82 12.08 1.96
CA VAL A 360 -14.64 12.03 2.83
C VAL A 360 -13.40 11.52 2.11
N TYR A 361 -13.53 10.50 1.20
CA TYR A 361 -12.37 9.85 0.60
C TYR A 361 -12.12 10.20 -0.86
N ILE A 362 -13.01 11.00 -1.50
CA ILE A 362 -12.80 11.50 -2.87
C ILE A 362 -12.77 13.03 -2.89
N VAL A 363 -13.74 13.70 -2.29
CA VAL A 363 -13.86 15.16 -2.37
C VAL A 363 -13.01 15.88 -1.31
N LEU A 364 -13.10 15.49 -0.03
CA LEU A 364 -12.36 16.14 1.04
C LEU A 364 -10.83 16.18 0.81
N PRO A 365 -10.17 15.18 0.20
CA PRO A 365 -8.74 15.24 -0.13
C PRO A 365 -8.31 16.44 -0.97
N ILE A 366 -9.22 17.13 -1.67
CA ILE A 366 -8.89 18.35 -2.44
C ILE A 366 -8.21 19.41 -1.56
N ILE A 367 -8.51 19.44 -0.26
CA ILE A 367 -7.94 20.42 0.68
C ILE A 367 -6.40 20.39 0.65
N ILE A 368 -5.76 19.22 0.45
CA ILE A 368 -4.30 19.09 0.43
C ILE A 368 -3.66 19.66 -0.84
N THR A 369 -4.44 20.07 -1.81
CA THR A 369 -3.96 20.69 -3.05
C THR A 369 -4.18 22.20 -3.07
N MET A 370 -4.74 22.76 -2.01
CA MET A 370 -4.93 24.22 -1.85
C MET A 370 -3.59 24.92 -1.62
N PRO A 371 -3.53 26.25 -1.88
CA PRO A 371 -2.37 27.07 -1.56
C PRO A 371 -1.88 26.89 -0.11
N GLY A 372 -0.56 26.72 0.09
CA GLY A 372 0.04 26.53 1.42
C GLY A 372 0.04 25.09 1.92
N ALA A 373 -0.44 24.13 1.11
CA ALA A 373 -0.30 22.70 1.43
C ALA A 373 1.16 22.23 1.30
N PRO A 374 1.58 21.20 2.07
CA PRO A 374 2.93 20.65 1.97
C PRO A 374 3.19 20.07 0.59
N ASP A 375 4.47 20.07 0.16
CA ASP A 375 4.88 19.45 -1.09
C ASP A 375 4.64 17.93 -1.11
N LEU A 376 4.75 17.33 -2.29
CA LEU A 376 4.48 15.91 -2.49
C LEU A 376 5.45 15.02 -1.70
N VAL A 377 6.74 15.36 -1.69
CA VAL A 377 7.77 14.56 -1.02
C VAL A 377 7.54 14.59 0.49
N MET A 378 7.36 15.77 1.07
CA MET A 378 7.06 15.95 2.49
C MET A 378 5.78 15.21 2.91
N LEU A 379 4.71 15.31 2.11
CA LEU A 379 3.45 14.63 2.40
C LEU A 379 3.60 13.10 2.40
N ASN A 380 4.40 12.54 1.48
CA ASN A 380 4.64 11.10 1.43
C ASN A 380 5.58 10.63 2.55
N ILE A 381 6.70 11.31 2.76
CA ILE A 381 7.69 10.89 3.75
C ILE A 381 7.17 11.09 5.19
N LEU A 382 6.59 12.25 5.50
CA LEU A 382 6.10 12.54 6.84
C LEU A 382 4.65 12.08 7.05
N GLY A 383 3.72 12.47 6.15
CA GLY A 383 2.30 12.25 6.34
C GLY A 383 1.89 10.77 6.24
N THR A 384 2.13 10.15 5.08
CA THR A 384 1.72 8.76 4.85
C THR A 384 2.49 7.77 5.72
N SER A 385 3.77 8.01 5.96
CA SER A 385 4.60 7.10 6.77
C SER A 385 4.18 7.11 8.23
N VAL A 386 3.95 8.30 8.81
CA VAL A 386 3.43 8.43 10.18
C VAL A 386 2.06 7.79 10.28
N ALA A 387 1.16 8.10 9.36
CA ALA A 387 -0.20 7.57 9.36
C ALA A 387 -0.22 6.04 9.29
N THR A 388 0.54 5.43 8.36
CA THR A 388 0.57 3.97 8.20
C THR A 388 1.26 3.27 9.35
N SER A 389 2.31 3.85 9.94
CA SER A 389 3.02 3.25 11.08
C SER A 389 2.15 3.14 12.33
N LEU A 390 1.23 4.05 12.57
CA LEU A 390 0.31 3.98 13.71
C LEU A 390 -0.62 2.77 13.66
N VAL A 391 -0.96 2.29 12.46
CA VAL A 391 -1.84 1.12 12.27
C VAL A 391 -1.09 -0.20 12.36
N LEU A 392 0.20 -0.20 12.05
CA LEU A 392 0.99 -1.41 11.87
C LEU A 392 1.07 -2.28 13.14
N PRO A 393 1.39 -1.76 14.36
CA PRO A 393 1.48 -2.59 15.56
C PRO A 393 0.19 -3.32 15.92
N PRO A 394 -0.97 -2.64 16.06
CA PRO A 394 -2.20 -3.35 16.42
C PRO A 394 -2.62 -4.36 15.36
N LEU A 395 -2.34 -4.07 14.08
CA LEU A 395 -2.60 -4.99 12.99
C LEU A 395 -1.74 -6.26 13.10
N LEU A 396 -0.43 -6.12 13.26
CA LEU A 396 0.49 -7.26 13.33
C LEU A 396 0.28 -8.11 14.57
N ILE A 397 0.08 -7.49 15.75
CA ILE A 397 -0.19 -8.20 17.01
C ILE A 397 -1.49 -9.00 16.90
N GLY A 398 -2.56 -8.40 16.40
CA GLY A 398 -3.82 -9.09 16.22
C GLY A 398 -3.71 -10.25 15.22
N LEU A 399 -3.00 -10.04 14.10
CA LEU A 399 -2.75 -11.07 13.09
C LEU A 399 -1.93 -12.24 13.65
N PHE A 400 -0.88 -11.94 14.45
CA PHE A 400 -0.11 -12.95 15.17
C PHE A 400 -1.01 -13.80 16.07
N LEU A 401 -1.85 -13.16 16.88
CA LEU A 401 -2.74 -13.85 17.80
C LEU A 401 -3.79 -14.72 17.07
N MET A 402 -4.35 -14.22 15.98
CA MET A 402 -5.37 -14.95 15.22
C MET A 402 -4.81 -16.17 14.51
N THR A 403 -3.65 -16.05 13.88
CA THR A 403 -3.10 -17.14 13.05
C THR A 403 -2.28 -18.15 13.83
N SER A 404 -1.77 -17.79 15.03
CA SER A 404 -0.98 -18.67 15.88
C SER A 404 -1.84 -19.52 16.85
N ARG A 405 -3.04 -19.04 17.22
CA ARG A 405 -3.90 -19.77 18.15
C ARG A 405 -4.66 -20.91 17.46
N LYS A 406 -4.48 -22.16 17.93
CA LYS A 406 -5.21 -23.33 17.43
C LYS A 406 -6.73 -23.19 17.55
N SER A 407 -7.23 -22.38 18.49
CA SER A 407 -8.66 -22.11 18.68
C SER A 407 -9.28 -21.23 17.58
N PHE A 408 -8.47 -20.52 16.80
CA PHE A 408 -8.92 -19.64 15.72
C PHE A 408 -8.85 -20.31 14.34
N MET A 409 -7.92 -21.24 14.16
CA MET A 409 -7.62 -21.84 12.87
C MET A 409 -8.22 -23.24 12.75
N LEU A 410 -8.46 -23.69 11.53
CA LEU A 410 -8.81 -25.09 11.24
C LEU A 410 -7.72 -26.05 11.79
N PRO A 411 -8.06 -27.31 12.12
CA PRO A 411 -7.11 -28.27 12.61
C PRO A 411 -5.86 -28.39 11.72
N GLY A 412 -4.68 -28.27 12.32
CA GLY A 412 -3.39 -28.34 11.61
C GLY A 412 -3.00 -27.08 10.82
N GLN A 413 -3.84 -26.02 10.80
CA GLN A 413 -3.59 -24.81 10.01
C GLN A 413 -3.07 -23.62 10.81
N ALA A 414 -2.94 -23.74 12.13
CA ALA A 414 -2.26 -22.74 12.95
C ALA A 414 -0.79 -22.57 12.53
N ASN A 415 -0.24 -21.39 12.78
CA ASN A 415 1.16 -21.09 12.43
C ASN A 415 2.13 -22.09 13.09
N ARG A 416 3.08 -22.59 12.29
CA ARG A 416 4.22 -23.38 12.78
C ARG A 416 5.16 -22.48 13.58
N LEU A 417 6.05 -23.03 14.37
CA LEU A 417 6.98 -22.27 15.22
C LEU A 417 7.80 -21.25 14.43
N TRP A 418 8.31 -21.63 13.26
CA TRP A 418 9.06 -20.70 12.42
C TRP A 418 8.19 -19.57 11.87
N GLU A 419 6.91 -19.83 11.52
CA GLU A 419 5.96 -18.80 11.09
C GLU A 419 5.64 -17.82 12.24
N GLN A 420 5.51 -18.34 13.46
CA GLN A 420 5.30 -17.53 14.66
C GLN A 420 6.53 -16.66 14.96
N ALA A 421 7.75 -17.23 14.89
CA ALA A 421 8.98 -16.49 15.09
C ALA A 421 9.11 -15.35 14.04
N LEU A 422 8.88 -15.66 12.77
CA LEU A 422 8.95 -14.68 11.69
C LEU A 422 7.92 -13.55 11.87
N LEU A 423 6.65 -13.89 12.15
CA LEU A 423 5.61 -12.88 12.36
C LEU A 423 5.87 -12.09 13.66
N GLY A 424 6.47 -12.71 14.67
CA GLY A 424 6.93 -12.04 15.87
C GLY A 424 8.02 -11.01 15.58
N VAL A 425 9.04 -11.38 14.80
CA VAL A 425 10.11 -10.45 14.35
C VAL A 425 9.54 -9.30 13.56
N ILE A 426 8.65 -9.57 12.58
CA ILE A 426 7.99 -8.51 11.80
C ILE A 426 7.17 -7.58 12.71
N SER A 427 6.49 -8.13 13.73
CA SER A 427 5.74 -7.33 14.69
C SER A 427 6.64 -6.44 15.55
N LEU A 428 7.79 -6.94 15.99
CA LEU A 428 8.79 -6.16 16.74
C LEU A 428 9.38 -5.04 15.88
N ILE A 429 9.71 -5.32 14.61
CA ILE A 429 10.16 -4.31 13.65
C ILE A 429 9.07 -3.24 13.46
N GLY A 430 7.81 -3.65 13.31
CA GLY A 430 6.68 -2.71 13.18
C GLY A 430 6.50 -1.82 14.40
N ILE A 431 6.62 -2.36 15.61
CA ILE A 431 6.54 -1.59 16.86
C ILE A 431 7.73 -0.61 16.96
N TRP A 432 8.94 -1.08 16.69
CA TRP A 432 10.13 -0.25 16.68
C TRP A 432 10.02 0.89 15.65
N SER A 433 9.59 0.56 14.44
CA SER A 433 9.38 1.52 13.36
C SER A 433 8.38 2.61 13.77
N THR A 434 7.25 2.22 14.38
CA THR A 434 6.26 3.18 14.87
C THR A 434 6.83 4.09 15.94
N PHE A 435 7.57 3.54 16.90
CA PHE A 435 8.21 4.33 17.95
C PHE A 435 9.20 5.35 17.37
N GLU A 436 10.06 4.92 16.44
CA GLU A 436 11.05 5.79 15.80
C GLU A 436 10.39 6.89 14.94
N ILE A 437 9.33 6.57 14.18
CA ILE A 437 8.60 7.59 13.41
C ILE A 437 7.97 8.63 14.34
N VAL A 438 7.28 8.20 15.38
CA VAL A 438 6.63 9.11 16.32
C VAL A 438 7.69 9.99 17.01
N ARG A 439 8.78 9.40 17.49
CA ARG A 439 9.88 10.14 18.12
C ARG A 439 10.48 11.18 17.17
N ASN A 440 10.80 10.80 15.94
CA ASN A 440 11.41 11.72 14.97
C ASN A 440 10.42 12.77 14.46
N PHE A 441 9.12 12.44 14.37
CA PHE A 441 8.08 13.42 14.07
C PHE A 441 8.04 14.53 15.11
N PHE A 442 8.06 14.19 16.41
CA PHE A 442 8.13 15.21 17.48
C PHE A 442 9.41 16.05 17.40
N ARG A 443 10.56 15.43 17.10
CA ARG A 443 11.83 16.15 16.97
C ARG A 443 11.88 17.09 15.77
N GLN A 444 11.47 16.62 14.60
CA GLN A 444 11.63 17.37 13.35
C GLN A 444 10.49 18.34 13.06
N VAL A 445 9.26 18.02 13.42
CA VAL A 445 8.07 18.81 13.07
C VAL A 445 7.65 19.73 14.20
N LEU A 446 7.68 19.25 15.44
CA LEU A 446 7.20 20.01 16.59
C LEU A 446 8.31 20.65 17.41
N HIS A 447 9.59 20.36 17.15
CA HIS A 447 10.76 20.86 17.90
C HIS A 447 10.63 20.68 19.44
N ILE A 448 9.95 19.61 19.90
CA ILE A 448 9.61 19.41 21.31
C ILE A 448 10.59 18.50 22.06
N LEU A 449 11.46 17.74 21.35
CA LEU A 449 12.43 16.79 21.96
C LEU A 449 13.87 17.09 21.57
#